data_51c1d95aec841b00afccd4d0fb8717ae
#
_entry.id   51c1d95aec841b00afccd4d0fb8717ae
#
_cell.length_a   1.000
_cell.length_b   1.000
_cell.length_c   1.000
_cell.angle_alpha   90.00
_cell.angle_beta   90.00
_cell.angle_gamma   90.00
#
_symmetry.space_group_name_H-M   'P 1'
#
loop_
_entity.id
_entity.type
_entity.pdbx_description
1 polymer ?
#
loop_
_entity_poly.entity_id
_entity_poly.type
_entity_poly.pdbx_seq_one_letter_code
_entity_poly.pdbx_strand_id
1 'polypeptide(L)'
;LTGCGTIPKPHHPKVPDKASQVEIGLDVLLDEKLELINGKSIGLVTNHTGIDGNGTPNYERFMALNDVDLKIIFSPEHGLFGEAAAGEKVKYNGQLKSLPKVVSLYGKNRKPTKEQLKDLNIIIYDIQDIGARFYTYISTLGLVMEAAADAGVHVIVLDRPNPITGRHVEGPDLDL
;
A
#
# COMPACT_ATOMS: atom_id res chain seq x y z
N LEU A 1 49.63 -11.52 -32.89
CA LEU A 1 49.69 -11.31 -31.44
C LEU A 1 48.32 -10.85 -30.96
N THR A 2 47.53 -11.78 -30.45
CA THR A 2 46.14 -11.63 -30.00
C THR A 2 46.14 -11.26 -28.52
N GLY A 3 45.80 -10.01 -28.22
CA GLY A 3 45.51 -9.54 -26.85
C GLY A 3 44.12 -9.96 -26.43
N CYS A 4 44.02 -10.98 -25.58
CA CYS A 4 42.77 -11.36 -24.93
C CYS A 4 42.47 -10.35 -23.81
N GLY A 5 41.59 -9.38 -24.09
CA GLY A 5 41.09 -8.44 -23.10
C GLY A 5 40.17 -9.14 -22.12
N THR A 6 40.54 -9.20 -20.85
CA THR A 6 39.69 -9.68 -19.76
C THR A 6 38.49 -8.74 -19.58
N ILE A 7 37.30 -9.26 -19.79
CA ILE A 7 36.04 -8.55 -19.51
C ILE A 7 35.98 -8.35 -17.97
N PRO A 8 35.83 -7.11 -17.47
CA PRO A 8 35.69 -6.88 -16.03
C PRO A 8 34.41 -7.56 -15.56
N LYS A 9 34.51 -8.31 -14.44
CA LYS A 9 33.35 -8.92 -13.77
C LYS A 9 32.36 -7.82 -13.37
N PRO A 10 31.05 -8.03 -13.57
CA PRO A 10 30.05 -7.08 -13.13
C PRO A 10 30.18 -6.86 -11.61
N HIS A 11 30.27 -5.59 -11.25
CA HIS A 11 30.30 -5.19 -9.84
C HIS A 11 28.89 -5.37 -9.28
N HIS A 12 28.65 -6.48 -8.58
CA HIS A 12 27.43 -6.63 -7.81
C HIS A 12 27.52 -5.68 -6.61
N PRO A 13 26.57 -4.76 -6.42
CA PRO A 13 26.54 -3.93 -5.21
C PRO A 13 26.47 -4.88 -4.00
N LYS A 14 27.30 -4.60 -2.98
CA LYS A 14 27.21 -5.32 -1.71
C LYS A 14 25.80 -5.13 -1.15
N VAL A 15 25.13 -6.21 -0.81
CA VAL A 15 23.87 -6.16 -0.05
C VAL A 15 24.17 -5.36 1.23
N PRO A 16 23.41 -4.32 1.53
CA PRO A 16 23.61 -3.51 2.73
C PRO A 16 23.52 -4.38 3.97
N ASP A 17 24.36 -4.09 4.97
CA ASP A 17 24.29 -4.70 6.28
C ASP A 17 22.89 -4.41 6.90
N LYS A 18 22.37 -5.31 7.75
CA LYS A 18 21.01 -5.22 8.32
C LYS A 18 20.72 -3.86 9.01
N ALA A 19 21.76 -3.18 9.46
CA ALA A 19 21.72 -1.82 10.05
C ALA A 19 21.45 -0.68 9.04
N SER A 20 21.44 -0.96 7.72
CA SER A 20 21.22 0.04 6.66
C SER A 20 19.97 -0.25 5.81
N GLN A 21 19.16 -1.25 6.18
CA GLN A 21 17.88 -1.50 5.53
C GLN A 21 16.85 -0.50 6.04
N VAL A 22 16.11 0.09 5.10
CA VAL A 22 14.96 0.94 5.42
C VAL A 22 13.84 0.05 5.94
N GLU A 23 13.35 0.32 7.13
CA GLU A 23 12.16 -0.32 7.67
C GLU A 23 10.92 0.29 7.01
N ILE A 24 10.02 -0.56 6.54
CA ILE A 24 8.77 -0.11 5.93
C ILE A 24 7.75 0.26 7.01
N GLY A 25 6.84 1.19 6.69
CA GLY A 25 5.85 1.69 7.65
C GLY A 25 4.99 0.60 8.27
N LEU A 26 4.74 -0.52 7.57
CA LEU A 26 4.00 -1.67 8.11
C LEU A 26 4.74 -2.31 9.28
N ASP A 27 6.03 -2.59 9.13
CA ASP A 27 6.85 -3.23 10.18
C ASP A 27 6.97 -2.28 11.37
N VAL A 28 7.24 -0.98 11.15
CA VAL A 28 7.28 0.04 12.20
C VAL A 28 5.95 0.13 12.96
N LEU A 29 4.82 0.11 12.27
CA LEU A 29 3.50 0.14 12.92
C LEU A 29 3.31 -1.08 13.83
N LEU A 30 3.63 -2.27 13.34
CA LEU A 30 3.37 -3.52 14.06
C LEU A 30 4.36 -3.75 15.22
N ASP A 31 5.62 -3.35 15.06
CA ASP A 31 6.67 -3.64 16.04
C ASP A 31 6.84 -2.51 17.06
N GLU A 32 6.62 -1.25 16.68
CA GLU A 32 6.93 -0.10 17.52
C GLU A 32 5.75 0.81 17.85
N LYS A 33 4.67 0.78 17.06
CA LYS A 33 3.55 1.74 17.13
C LYS A 33 2.18 1.09 17.20
N LEU A 34 2.12 -0.15 17.68
CA LEU A 34 0.88 -0.92 17.75
C LEU A 34 -0.21 -0.22 18.59
N GLU A 35 0.18 0.61 19.56
CA GLU A 35 -0.72 1.40 20.38
C GLU A 35 -1.63 2.36 19.58
N LEU A 36 -1.22 2.74 18.36
CA LEU A 36 -2.03 3.60 17.50
C LEU A 36 -3.32 2.92 17.04
N ILE A 37 -3.32 1.58 16.93
CA ILE A 37 -4.42 0.80 16.37
C ILE A 37 -5.05 -0.20 17.36
N ASN A 38 -4.45 -0.44 18.52
CA ASN A 38 -5.02 -1.34 19.54
C ASN A 38 -6.41 -0.91 19.97
N GLY A 39 -7.33 -1.86 20.06
CA GLY A 39 -8.73 -1.65 20.41
C GLY A 39 -9.53 -0.91 19.34
N LYS A 40 -9.02 -0.82 18.10
CA LYS A 40 -9.65 -0.05 17.01
C LYS A 40 -10.26 -0.94 15.95
N SER A 41 -11.38 -0.45 15.39
CA SER A 41 -11.92 -0.95 14.12
C SER A 41 -11.24 -0.21 12.96
N ILE A 42 -10.60 -0.96 12.07
CA ILE A 42 -9.80 -0.40 10.98
C ILE A 42 -10.37 -0.76 9.60
N GLY A 43 -10.19 0.17 8.65
CA GLY A 43 -10.28 -0.09 7.22
C GLY A 43 -8.87 -0.09 6.63
N LEU A 44 -8.60 -0.99 5.70
CA LEU A 44 -7.30 -1.10 5.06
C LEU A 44 -7.40 -0.81 3.56
N VAL A 45 -6.66 0.18 3.09
CA VAL A 45 -6.50 0.47 1.65
C VAL A 45 -5.21 -0.17 1.20
N THR A 46 -5.29 -1.21 0.37
CA THR A 46 -4.12 -2.00 -0.01
C THR A 46 -4.32 -2.77 -1.32
N ASN A 47 -3.23 -3.32 -1.82
CA ASN A 47 -3.18 -4.28 -2.90
C ASN A 47 -2.06 -5.32 -2.64
N HIS A 48 -1.72 -6.12 -3.66
CA HIS A 48 -0.67 -7.15 -3.60
C HIS A 48 0.73 -6.65 -3.20
N THR A 49 0.97 -5.34 -3.25
CA THR A 49 2.27 -4.76 -2.84
C THR A 49 2.34 -4.49 -1.33
N GLY A 50 1.22 -4.55 -0.61
CA GLY A 50 1.13 -4.37 0.82
C GLY A 50 1.60 -5.61 1.57
N ILE A 51 2.91 -5.84 1.62
CA ILE A 51 3.56 -6.96 2.31
C ILE A 51 4.53 -6.44 3.37
N ASP A 52 4.75 -7.23 4.43
CA ASP A 52 5.78 -6.98 5.45
C ASP A 52 7.19 -7.31 4.94
N GLY A 53 8.21 -7.06 5.74
CA GLY A 53 9.60 -7.37 5.40
C GLY A 53 9.89 -8.87 5.16
N ASN A 54 8.97 -9.76 5.53
CA ASN A 54 9.05 -11.20 5.30
C ASN A 54 8.21 -11.67 4.09
N GLY A 55 7.49 -10.76 3.42
CA GLY A 55 6.63 -11.06 2.29
C GLY A 55 5.21 -11.49 2.68
N THR A 56 4.80 -11.34 3.94
CA THR A 56 3.43 -11.66 4.39
C THR A 56 2.49 -10.50 4.05
N PRO A 57 1.32 -10.75 3.45
CA PRO A 57 0.33 -9.72 3.16
C PRO A 57 -0.11 -8.96 4.42
N ASN A 58 -0.23 -7.65 4.32
CA ASN A 58 -0.60 -6.78 5.43
C ASN A 58 -1.97 -7.13 6.03
N TYR A 59 -2.96 -7.51 5.21
CA TYR A 59 -4.27 -7.91 5.70
C TYR A 59 -4.19 -9.17 6.57
N GLU A 60 -3.31 -10.12 6.27
CA GLU A 60 -3.07 -11.31 7.13
C GLU A 60 -2.43 -10.89 8.46
N ARG A 61 -1.49 -9.94 8.42
CA ARG A 61 -0.86 -9.39 9.63
C ARG A 61 -1.90 -8.72 10.54
N PHE A 62 -2.77 -7.86 9.99
CA PHE A 62 -3.82 -7.20 10.78
C PHE A 62 -4.87 -8.18 11.30
N MET A 63 -5.26 -9.20 10.51
CA MET A 63 -6.21 -10.23 10.93
C MET A 63 -5.67 -11.14 12.04
N ALA A 64 -4.36 -11.27 12.17
CA ALA A 64 -3.71 -12.05 13.23
C ALA A 64 -3.64 -11.30 14.58
N LEU A 65 -3.96 -10.00 14.63
CA LEU A 65 -3.97 -9.21 15.86
C LEU A 65 -5.28 -9.43 16.63
N ASN A 66 -5.19 -9.77 17.92
CA ASN A 66 -6.37 -10.04 18.74
C ASN A 66 -7.18 -8.77 19.08
N ASP A 67 -6.50 -7.62 19.22
CA ASP A 67 -7.09 -6.37 19.67
C ASP A 67 -7.34 -5.36 18.54
N VAL A 68 -7.28 -5.80 17.29
CA VAL A 68 -7.54 -4.98 16.09
C VAL A 68 -8.61 -5.65 15.26
N ASP A 69 -9.64 -4.88 14.91
CA ASP A 69 -10.76 -5.39 14.14
C ASP A 69 -10.70 -4.87 12.69
N LEU A 70 -10.17 -5.67 11.78
CA LEU A 70 -10.12 -5.34 10.35
C LEU A 70 -11.52 -5.55 9.72
N LYS A 71 -12.29 -4.46 9.62
CA LYS A 71 -13.69 -4.48 9.14
C LYS A 71 -13.83 -4.58 7.63
N ILE A 72 -12.97 -3.88 6.89
CA ILE A 72 -13.13 -3.70 5.45
C ILE A 72 -11.77 -3.48 4.78
N ILE A 73 -11.62 -4.05 3.60
CA ILE A 73 -10.46 -3.82 2.74
C ILE A 73 -10.93 -3.03 1.51
N PHE A 74 -10.24 -1.96 1.19
CA PHE A 74 -10.42 -1.18 -0.02
C PHE A 74 -9.27 -1.47 -0.99
N SER A 75 -9.58 -1.89 -2.20
CA SER A 75 -8.58 -2.15 -3.24
C SER A 75 -8.58 -1.06 -4.31
N PRO A 76 -7.42 -0.56 -4.73
CA PRO A 76 -7.32 0.39 -5.83
C PRO A 76 -7.55 -0.28 -7.19
N GLU A 77 -7.22 0.42 -8.27
CA GLU A 77 -7.09 -0.13 -9.61
C GLU A 77 -6.22 -1.40 -9.61
N HIS A 78 -6.49 -2.34 -10.48
CA HIS A 78 -5.93 -3.71 -10.55
C HIS A 78 -6.37 -4.67 -9.44
N GLY A 79 -7.13 -4.21 -8.45
CA GLY A 79 -7.69 -5.06 -7.39
C GLY A 79 -6.70 -5.44 -6.28
N LEU A 80 -7.19 -6.24 -5.32
CA LEU A 80 -6.41 -6.65 -4.14
C LEU A 80 -5.21 -7.51 -4.52
N PHE A 81 -5.36 -8.39 -5.52
CA PHE A 81 -4.33 -9.34 -5.93
C PHE A 81 -3.51 -8.87 -7.16
N GLY A 82 -3.84 -7.71 -7.74
CA GLY A 82 -3.13 -7.17 -8.90
C GLY A 82 -3.37 -7.94 -10.20
N GLU A 83 -4.41 -8.78 -10.27
CA GLU A 83 -4.68 -9.68 -11.42
C GLU A 83 -5.50 -9.01 -12.52
N ALA A 84 -6.18 -7.90 -12.22
CA ALA A 84 -7.02 -7.23 -13.22
C ALA A 84 -6.20 -6.34 -14.14
N ALA A 85 -6.48 -6.39 -15.44
CA ALA A 85 -5.89 -5.47 -16.40
C ALA A 85 -6.32 -4.02 -16.14
N ALA A 86 -5.55 -3.06 -16.67
CA ALA A 86 -5.90 -1.64 -16.57
C ALA A 86 -7.30 -1.40 -17.17
N GLY A 87 -8.18 -0.74 -16.42
CA GLY A 87 -9.56 -0.48 -16.82
C GLY A 87 -10.55 -1.62 -16.54
N GLU A 88 -10.12 -2.77 -16.07
CA GLU A 88 -10.97 -3.92 -15.79
C GLU A 88 -11.64 -3.83 -14.40
N LYS A 89 -12.93 -4.18 -14.33
CA LYS A 89 -13.67 -4.25 -13.06
C LYS A 89 -13.36 -5.56 -12.34
N VAL A 90 -12.79 -5.46 -11.17
CA VAL A 90 -12.53 -6.62 -10.29
C VAL A 90 -13.84 -7.10 -9.68
N LYS A 91 -14.16 -8.38 -9.89
CA LYS A 91 -15.25 -9.08 -9.19
C LYS A 91 -14.63 -10.12 -8.26
N TYR A 92 -14.81 -9.94 -6.97
CA TYR A 92 -14.35 -10.89 -5.96
C TYR A 92 -15.36 -12.04 -5.81
N ASN A 93 -15.26 -13.07 -6.66
CA ASN A 93 -16.15 -14.23 -6.64
C ASN A 93 -15.59 -15.32 -5.72
N GLY A 94 -16.07 -15.42 -4.50
CA GLY A 94 -15.96 -16.64 -3.69
C GLY A 94 -14.58 -17.01 -3.09
N GLN A 95 -13.49 -16.44 -3.57
CA GLN A 95 -12.12 -16.69 -3.04
C GLN A 95 -11.86 -16.02 -1.68
N LEU A 96 -12.78 -15.19 -1.22
CA LEU A 96 -12.59 -14.29 -0.08
C LEU A 96 -13.39 -14.69 1.16
N LYS A 97 -13.82 -15.95 1.30
CA LYS A 97 -14.65 -16.39 2.45
C LYS A 97 -13.98 -16.19 3.82
N SER A 98 -12.67 -16.08 3.85
CA SER A 98 -11.88 -15.85 5.07
C SER A 98 -11.47 -14.38 5.28
N LEU A 99 -11.64 -13.52 4.27
CA LEU A 99 -11.29 -12.11 4.35
C LEU A 99 -12.48 -11.24 4.76
N PRO A 100 -12.24 -10.08 5.38
CA PRO A 100 -13.24 -9.04 5.53
C PRO A 100 -13.83 -8.61 4.18
N LYS A 101 -14.92 -7.85 4.21
CA LYS A 101 -15.51 -7.29 2.99
C LYS A 101 -14.48 -6.54 2.17
N VAL A 102 -14.30 -6.92 0.90
CA VAL A 102 -13.42 -6.21 -0.04
C VAL A 102 -14.25 -5.32 -0.96
N VAL A 103 -13.86 -4.06 -1.08
CA VAL A 103 -14.51 -3.03 -1.91
C VAL A 103 -13.48 -2.44 -2.87
N SER A 104 -13.83 -2.41 -4.16
CA SER A 104 -12.99 -1.74 -5.16
C SER A 104 -13.23 -0.24 -5.16
N LEU A 105 -12.14 0.54 -5.09
CA LEU A 105 -12.11 2.00 -5.29
C LEU A 105 -11.80 2.36 -6.75
N TYR A 106 -12.21 1.53 -7.69
CA TYR A 106 -12.00 1.76 -9.11
C TYR A 106 -13.32 1.87 -9.89
N GLY A 107 -13.34 2.68 -10.93
CA GLY A 107 -14.48 2.90 -11.80
C GLY A 107 -15.46 3.94 -11.24
N LYS A 108 -16.71 3.54 -10.93
CA LYS A 108 -17.75 4.47 -10.47
C LYS A 108 -17.50 5.01 -9.05
N ASN A 109 -16.95 4.19 -8.18
CA ASN A 109 -16.72 4.53 -6.77
C ASN A 109 -15.22 4.65 -6.52
N ARG A 110 -14.68 5.85 -6.69
CA ARG A 110 -13.25 6.11 -6.55
C ARG A 110 -12.82 6.42 -5.11
N LYS A 111 -13.79 6.62 -4.21
CA LYS A 111 -13.55 6.87 -2.77
C LYS A 111 -14.52 6.08 -1.91
N PRO A 112 -14.16 5.79 -0.64
CA PRO A 112 -15.07 5.16 0.30
C PRO A 112 -16.33 6.00 0.51
N THR A 113 -17.47 5.34 0.73
CA THR A 113 -18.71 6.02 1.10
C THR A 113 -18.81 6.24 2.60
N LYS A 114 -19.62 7.21 3.06
CA LYS A 114 -19.87 7.46 4.48
C LYS A 114 -20.38 6.20 5.21
N GLU A 115 -21.21 5.41 4.55
CA GLU A 115 -21.75 4.16 5.10
C GLU A 115 -20.64 3.11 5.31
N GLN A 116 -19.62 3.08 4.46
CA GLN A 116 -18.47 2.16 4.60
C GLN A 116 -17.50 2.61 5.70
N LEU A 117 -17.54 3.88 6.08
CA LEU A 117 -16.63 4.48 7.05
C LEU A 117 -17.24 4.63 8.46
N LYS A 118 -18.56 4.53 8.62
CA LYS A 118 -19.26 4.87 9.85
C LYS A 118 -18.80 4.10 11.10
N ASP A 119 -18.36 2.85 10.92
CA ASP A 119 -17.94 1.97 12.02
C ASP A 119 -16.42 1.84 12.11
N LEU A 120 -15.67 2.71 11.46
CA LEU A 120 -14.21 2.73 11.47
C LEU A 120 -13.68 3.83 12.41
N ASN A 121 -12.65 3.50 13.15
CA ASN A 121 -11.87 4.48 13.88
C ASN A 121 -10.73 5.04 13.02
N ILE A 122 -10.13 4.17 12.19
CA ILE A 122 -8.91 4.45 11.43
C ILE A 122 -9.01 3.82 10.05
N ILE A 123 -8.49 4.52 9.05
CA ILE A 123 -8.11 3.94 7.75
C ILE A 123 -6.59 3.85 7.71
N ILE A 124 -6.09 2.67 7.40
CA ILE A 124 -4.67 2.44 7.11
C ILE A 124 -4.51 2.39 5.60
N TYR A 125 -3.58 3.19 5.08
CA TYR A 125 -3.20 3.17 3.67
C TYR A 125 -1.82 2.55 3.51
N ASP A 126 -1.71 1.43 2.80
CA ASP A 126 -0.48 0.67 2.62
C ASP A 126 -0.38 0.10 1.21
N ILE A 127 0.20 0.88 0.31
CA ILE A 127 0.41 0.54 -1.10
C ILE A 127 1.78 1.07 -1.52
N GLN A 128 2.57 0.25 -2.24
CA GLN A 128 3.81 0.70 -2.86
C GLN A 128 3.50 1.61 -4.04
N ASP A 129 3.85 2.89 -3.93
CA ASP A 129 3.88 3.81 -5.07
C ASP A 129 5.17 3.61 -5.89
N ILE A 130 5.13 3.97 -7.17
CA ILE A 130 6.29 3.84 -8.07
C ILE A 130 7.10 5.15 -8.23
N GLY A 131 6.67 6.23 -7.57
CA GLY A 131 7.32 7.53 -7.62
C GLY A 131 7.06 8.33 -8.90
N ALA A 132 6.06 7.98 -9.70
CA ALA A 132 5.72 8.65 -10.95
C ALA A 132 4.32 9.29 -10.89
N ARG A 133 4.21 10.57 -11.29
CA ARG A 133 2.95 11.37 -11.19
C ARG A 133 1.76 10.79 -11.95
N PHE A 134 1.99 10.06 -13.03
CA PHE A 134 0.92 9.46 -13.82
C PHE A 134 0.33 8.19 -13.17
N TYR A 135 0.93 7.70 -12.09
CA TYR A 135 0.42 6.54 -11.37
C TYR A 135 -0.72 6.93 -10.44
N THR A 136 -1.80 6.14 -10.43
CA THR A 136 -3.08 6.56 -9.84
C THR A 136 -3.18 6.39 -8.33
N TYR A 137 -2.23 5.73 -7.68
CA TYR A 137 -2.32 5.43 -6.26
C TYR A 137 -2.29 6.67 -5.37
N ILE A 138 -1.48 7.68 -5.71
CA ILE A 138 -1.49 8.95 -4.97
C ILE A 138 -2.84 9.67 -5.05
N SER A 139 -3.54 9.58 -6.20
CA SER A 139 -4.88 10.11 -6.36
C SER A 139 -5.91 9.33 -5.52
N THR A 140 -5.76 8.01 -5.42
CA THR A 140 -6.57 7.17 -4.54
C THR A 140 -6.38 7.57 -3.09
N LEU A 141 -5.12 7.81 -2.64
CA LEU A 141 -4.83 8.30 -1.30
C LEU A 141 -5.56 9.63 -1.02
N GLY A 142 -5.45 10.60 -1.92
CA GLY A 142 -6.11 11.91 -1.76
C GLY A 142 -7.63 11.78 -1.60
N LEU A 143 -8.28 10.95 -2.42
CA LEU A 143 -9.73 10.69 -2.34
C LEU A 143 -10.13 9.94 -1.06
N VAL A 144 -9.29 9.04 -0.57
CA VAL A 144 -9.50 8.36 0.72
C VAL A 144 -9.39 9.33 1.87
N MET A 145 -8.39 10.22 1.87
CA MET A 145 -8.21 11.26 2.90
C MET A 145 -9.39 12.24 2.93
N GLU A 146 -9.89 12.65 1.77
CA GLU A 146 -11.09 13.50 1.66
C GLU A 146 -12.31 12.81 2.29
N ALA A 147 -12.57 11.56 1.90
CA ALA A 147 -13.70 10.80 2.44
C ALA A 147 -13.59 10.55 3.96
N ALA A 148 -12.39 10.28 4.44
CA ALA A 148 -12.10 10.07 5.86
C ALA A 148 -12.32 11.38 6.67
N ALA A 149 -11.87 12.52 6.15
CA ALA A 149 -12.08 13.82 6.78
C ALA A 149 -13.58 14.14 6.90
N ASP A 150 -14.36 13.92 5.82
CA ASP A 150 -15.82 14.11 5.81
C ASP A 150 -16.56 13.19 6.80
N ALA A 151 -15.97 12.05 7.16
CA ALA A 151 -16.52 11.08 8.09
C ALA A 151 -15.96 11.18 9.52
N GLY A 152 -14.95 12.03 9.77
CA GLY A 152 -14.25 12.15 11.04
C GLY A 152 -13.39 10.92 11.39
N VAL A 153 -12.90 10.19 10.39
CA VAL A 153 -12.07 9.00 10.54
C VAL A 153 -10.61 9.36 10.35
N HIS A 154 -9.73 8.88 11.24
CA HIS A 154 -8.29 9.11 11.10
C HIS A 154 -7.67 8.29 9.96
N VAL A 155 -6.62 8.84 9.34
CA VAL A 155 -5.85 8.13 8.30
C VAL A 155 -4.41 7.95 8.76
N ILE A 156 -3.91 6.73 8.67
CA ILE A 156 -2.50 6.38 8.86
C ILE A 156 -1.96 5.93 7.50
N VAL A 157 -0.89 6.58 7.03
CA VAL A 157 -0.19 6.18 5.82
C VAL A 157 1.08 5.44 6.23
N LEU A 158 1.20 4.19 5.78
CA LEU A 158 2.38 3.38 6.00
C LEU A 158 3.37 3.64 4.85
N ASP A 159 4.44 4.34 5.18
CA ASP A 159 5.43 4.77 4.19
C ASP A 159 6.22 3.59 3.63
N ARG A 160 6.53 3.67 2.35
CA ARG A 160 7.34 2.71 1.61
C ARG A 160 8.40 3.43 0.80
N PRO A 161 9.62 2.86 0.68
CA PRO A 161 10.69 3.49 -0.08
C PRO A 161 10.26 3.78 -1.52
N ASN A 162 10.59 4.99 -1.99
CA ASN A 162 10.39 5.32 -3.40
C ASN A 162 11.39 4.53 -4.27
N PRO A 163 10.92 3.65 -5.19
CA PRO A 163 11.80 2.77 -5.96
C PRO A 163 12.67 3.52 -6.99
N ILE A 164 12.27 4.74 -7.37
CA ILE A 164 13.05 5.55 -8.33
C ILE A 164 14.16 6.34 -7.63
N THR A 165 13.96 6.78 -6.44
CA THR A 165 14.84 7.54 -5.52
C THR A 165 14.09 8.75 -4.94
N GLY A 166 14.46 9.17 -3.74
CA GLY A 166 13.95 10.42 -3.14
C GLY A 166 14.86 11.64 -3.38
N ARG A 167 15.94 11.49 -4.17
CA ARG A 167 16.96 12.53 -4.34
C ARG A 167 16.81 13.37 -5.62
N HIS A 168 16.16 12.80 -6.63
CA HIS A 168 15.99 13.43 -7.93
C HIS A 168 14.52 13.58 -8.26
N VAL A 169 14.15 14.76 -8.73
CA VAL A 169 12.82 15.07 -9.28
C VAL A 169 13.04 15.47 -10.72
N GLU A 170 12.39 14.78 -11.65
CA GLU A 170 12.52 14.99 -13.08
C GLU A 170 11.15 15.19 -13.73
N GLY A 171 11.16 15.76 -14.92
CA GLY A 171 9.97 15.99 -15.73
C GLY A 171 9.49 17.46 -15.70
N PRO A 172 8.55 17.80 -16.58
CA PRO A 172 8.01 19.16 -16.68
C PRO A 172 7.14 19.51 -15.47
N ASP A 173 7.03 20.78 -15.18
CA ASP A 173 6.03 21.30 -14.24
C ASP A 173 4.61 21.02 -14.74
N LEU A 174 3.66 20.87 -13.81
CA LEU A 174 2.24 20.79 -14.16
C LEU A 174 1.70 22.20 -14.36
N ASP A 175 1.23 22.49 -15.57
CA ASP A 175 0.37 23.65 -15.82
C ASP A 175 -1.06 23.30 -15.37
N LEU A 176 -1.58 24.06 -14.40
CA LEU A 176 -2.93 23.91 -13.84
C LEU A 176 -3.91 24.86 -14.51
#